data_114b1a3f6996687796e3624fb8c26376
#
_entry.id   114b1a3f6996687796e3624fb8c26376
#
_cell.length_a   1.000
_cell.length_b   1.000
_cell.length_c   1.000
_cell.angle_alpha   90.00
_cell.angle_beta   90.00
_cell.angle_gamma   90.00
#
_symmetry.space_group_name_H-M   'P 1'
#
loop_
_entity.id
_entity.type
_entity.pdbx_description
1 polymer ?
#
loop_
_entity_poly.entity_id
_entity_poly.type
_entity_poly.pdbx_seq_one_letter_code
_entity_poly.pdbx_strand_id
1 'polypeptide(L)'
;MHWASMLLKPVLSVWLWVFACPFLYCQVCSISSEHTDVECFGESTGTINFTVTGGVEPYHFSWTGPGSFTSTAQDLIGLSAGSYSVTVTDAGGICNNTATIIVGQPDHPMEFSVQPLDQTDCYGNTVEFSAQVDGFVGPVNYQWQSRPPEGEFSDIPGEVSPDLVVHDIGVSGLNIHGTEYRLIAADNCTTLTSEPALLEINTVTGLTGAVNLTICSGSGTSYEVSTRGNVTGYQWSFNDGTVWQPINDDITYSGTTSQLLVISDATPAQTGGYRVSVTFTTLNQPEGYPECVVTTHTRNRNLMVLPPVAPPLISSDQAICFGVTPAPLTATSSSGGSGPPYSYQWQTSTDNENWNNLAGEQSLSYSPPLLLTTTWYRIAVTDEGPMNCGTVYSYPAVIVVNPLPLTSAIYHY
;
A
#
# COMPACT_ATOMS: atom_id res chain seq x y z
N MET A 1 26.26 -96.22 31.27
CA MET A 1 27.10 -97.12 32.13
C MET A 1 26.93 -96.54 33.53
N HIS A 2 26.24 -97.30 34.25
CA HIS A 2 26.53 -98.04 35.45
C HIS A 2 26.60 -97.19 36.72
N TRP A 3 25.76 -97.50 37.56
CA TRP A 3 25.42 -98.30 38.76
C TRP A 3 25.44 -97.41 40.02
N ALA A 4 24.39 -97.23 40.76
CA ALA A 4 23.64 -98.09 41.73
C ALA A 4 24.38 -98.27 43.09
N SER A 5 23.69 -97.89 44.13
CA SER A 5 23.26 -98.72 45.29
C SER A 5 23.01 -97.78 46.49
N MET A 6 21.78 -97.64 47.00
CA MET A 6 21.17 -98.40 48.03
C MET A 6 21.90 -98.59 49.36
N LEU A 7 21.34 -98.03 50.45
CA LEU A 7 21.06 -98.75 51.73
C LEU A 7 20.35 -97.82 52.76
N LEU A 8 19.25 -98.15 53.10
CA LEU A 8 18.35 -98.44 54.26
C LEU A 8 18.79 -97.95 55.67
N LYS A 9 17.95 -97.10 56.22
CA LYS A 9 17.24 -96.98 57.54
C LYS A 9 18.08 -97.02 58.84
N PRO A 10 17.53 -96.45 59.98
CA PRO A 10 16.17 -96.47 60.47
C PRO A 10 15.63 -95.16 61.13
N VAL A 11 14.32 -95.18 61.30
CA VAL A 11 13.35 -94.35 62.01
C VAL A 11 13.79 -94.00 63.44
N LEU A 12 13.67 -92.70 63.78
CA LEU A 12 13.46 -92.24 65.15
C LEU A 12 12.41 -91.10 65.16
N SER A 13 11.22 -91.41 65.60
CA SER A 13 10.13 -90.46 65.80
C SER A 13 10.37 -89.59 67.00
N VAL A 14 10.61 -88.30 66.75
CA VAL A 14 10.58 -87.26 67.73
C VAL A 14 9.38 -86.41 67.50
N TRP A 15 8.40 -86.45 68.37
CA TRP A 15 7.31 -85.51 68.41
C TRP A 15 7.79 -84.16 68.82
N LEU A 16 7.92 -83.24 67.79
CA LEU A 16 8.16 -81.80 68.06
C LEU A 16 6.79 -81.09 68.02
N TRP A 17 6.37 -80.67 69.18
CA TRP A 17 5.26 -79.73 69.33
C TRP A 17 5.67 -78.41 68.58
N VAL A 18 5.14 -78.24 67.36
CA VAL A 18 5.17 -76.96 66.68
C VAL A 18 4.15 -76.10 67.39
N PHE A 19 4.65 -75.22 68.25
CA PHE A 19 3.91 -74.03 68.65
C PHE A 19 3.69 -73.22 67.36
N ALA A 20 2.48 -73.27 66.84
CA ALA A 20 2.04 -72.29 65.81
C ALA A 20 2.03 -70.92 66.51
N CYS A 21 3.11 -70.25 66.40
CA CYS A 21 3.11 -68.83 66.63
C CYS A 21 2.22 -68.21 65.53
N PRO A 22 1.08 -67.57 65.87
CA PRO A 22 0.37 -66.83 64.83
C PRO A 22 1.32 -65.72 64.41
N PHE A 23 1.81 -65.82 63.18
CA PHE A 23 2.48 -64.64 62.51
C PHE A 23 1.38 -63.53 62.51
N LEU A 24 1.44 -62.69 63.53
CA LEU A 24 0.85 -61.36 63.37
C LEU A 24 1.67 -60.70 62.20
N TYR A 25 1.13 -60.82 61.00
CA TYR A 25 1.51 -59.92 59.93
C TYR A 25 1.25 -58.52 60.47
N CYS A 26 2.27 -57.90 60.92
CA CYS A 26 2.23 -56.43 61.10
C CYS A 26 2.01 -55.86 59.71
N GLN A 27 0.77 -55.67 59.36
CA GLN A 27 0.38 -55.19 58.04
C GLN A 27 0.66 -53.70 58.02
N VAL A 28 1.89 -53.38 57.55
CA VAL A 28 2.34 -51.97 57.39
C VAL A 28 1.35 -51.27 56.45
N CYS A 29 0.80 -50.17 56.94
CA CYS A 29 -0.04 -49.32 56.13
C CYS A 29 0.80 -48.64 55.08
N SER A 30 0.39 -48.74 53.82
CA SER A 30 0.99 -48.05 52.69
C SER A 30 -0.07 -47.15 52.04
N ILE A 31 0.35 -45.98 51.62
CA ILE A 31 -0.47 -44.96 50.96
C ILE A 31 0.10 -44.65 49.58
N SER A 32 -0.80 -44.46 48.59
CA SER A 32 -0.46 -44.00 47.25
C SER A 32 -1.52 -43.03 46.76
N SER A 33 -1.17 -42.16 45.85
CA SER A 33 -2.10 -41.22 45.25
C SER A 33 -1.81 -41.01 43.77
N GLU A 34 -2.87 -40.85 43.01
CA GLU A 34 -2.85 -40.30 41.66
C GLU A 34 -3.59 -38.99 41.68
N HIS A 35 -3.19 -38.03 40.89
CA HIS A 35 -3.86 -36.73 40.79
C HIS A 35 -3.95 -36.26 39.34
N THR A 36 -4.88 -35.37 39.08
CA THR A 36 -4.94 -34.56 37.87
C THR A 36 -4.77 -33.11 38.25
N ASP A 37 -4.00 -32.42 37.49
CA ASP A 37 -3.84 -30.97 37.64
C ASP A 37 -5.11 -30.21 37.20
N VAL A 38 -5.18 -28.95 37.56
CA VAL A 38 -6.22 -28.04 37.11
C VAL A 38 -6.04 -27.80 35.61
N GLU A 39 -7.09 -28.01 34.84
CA GLU A 39 -7.05 -27.94 33.40
C GLU A 39 -6.84 -26.48 32.95
N CYS A 40 -7.59 -25.54 33.51
CA CYS A 40 -7.55 -24.15 33.14
C CYS A 40 -7.03 -23.26 34.27
N PHE A 41 -6.23 -22.25 33.94
CA PHE A 41 -5.65 -21.34 34.94
C PHE A 41 -6.73 -20.74 35.85
N GLY A 42 -6.53 -20.87 37.18
CA GLY A 42 -7.40 -20.29 38.19
C GLY A 42 -8.71 -21.04 38.42
N GLU A 43 -8.97 -22.12 37.73
CA GLU A 43 -10.14 -22.94 37.95
C GLU A 43 -9.92 -23.96 39.09
N SER A 44 -10.94 -24.78 39.33
CA SER A 44 -10.94 -25.81 40.39
C SER A 44 -11.43 -27.13 39.81
N THR A 45 -10.63 -27.69 38.88
CA THR A 45 -10.94 -28.95 38.18
C THR A 45 -10.02 -30.11 38.61
N GLY A 46 -9.03 -29.84 39.44
CA GLY A 46 -8.07 -30.83 39.91
C GLY A 46 -8.73 -31.95 40.74
N THR A 47 -8.14 -33.14 40.71
CA THR A 47 -8.60 -34.29 41.48
C THR A 47 -7.43 -34.97 42.20
N ILE A 48 -7.70 -35.65 43.31
CA ILE A 48 -6.79 -36.56 43.98
C ILE A 48 -7.54 -37.88 44.27
N ASN A 49 -7.08 -39.00 43.70
CA ASN A 49 -7.52 -40.35 44.03
C ASN A 49 -6.51 -40.97 45.02
N PHE A 50 -6.94 -41.26 46.22
CA PHE A 50 -6.08 -41.68 47.29
C PHE A 50 -6.38 -43.13 47.71
N THR A 51 -5.31 -43.96 47.73
CA THR A 51 -5.41 -45.39 48.02
C THR A 51 -4.62 -45.72 49.28
N VAL A 52 -5.26 -46.44 50.19
CA VAL A 52 -4.67 -47.02 51.37
C VAL A 52 -4.66 -48.52 51.26
N THR A 53 -3.53 -49.17 51.57
CA THR A 53 -3.41 -50.61 51.59
C THR A 53 -2.78 -51.05 52.90
N GLY A 54 -3.33 -52.12 53.55
CA GLY A 54 -2.94 -52.56 54.90
C GLY A 54 -3.60 -51.74 56.00
N GLY A 55 -3.31 -52.02 57.24
CA GLY A 55 -4.02 -51.43 58.38
C GLY A 55 -5.37 -52.09 58.66
N VAL A 56 -6.18 -51.47 59.50
CA VAL A 56 -7.51 -51.95 59.96
C VAL A 56 -8.59 -50.90 59.67
N GLU A 57 -9.51 -51.22 58.76
CA GLU A 57 -10.66 -50.34 58.51
C GLU A 57 -11.52 -50.09 59.70
N PRO A 58 -12.22 -48.95 59.85
CA PRO A 58 -12.25 -47.86 58.90
C PRO A 58 -11.01 -46.94 58.97
N TYR A 59 -10.67 -46.34 57.79
CA TYR A 59 -9.66 -45.30 57.71
C TYR A 59 -10.28 -43.93 57.97
N HIS A 60 -9.52 -43.03 58.60
CA HIS A 60 -9.89 -41.65 58.84
C HIS A 60 -8.89 -40.74 58.11
N PHE A 61 -9.41 -39.82 57.28
CA PHE A 61 -8.63 -38.88 56.51
C PHE A 61 -8.79 -37.48 57.10
N SER A 62 -7.72 -36.77 57.19
CA SER A 62 -7.70 -35.34 57.57
C SER A 62 -6.87 -34.59 56.55
N TRP A 63 -7.56 -33.91 55.65
CA TRP A 63 -6.94 -33.10 54.63
C TRP A 63 -6.85 -31.63 55.02
N THR A 64 -5.79 -30.97 54.56
CA THR A 64 -5.61 -29.51 54.57
C THR A 64 -5.08 -29.10 53.21
N GLY A 65 -5.39 -27.86 52.75
CA GLY A 65 -4.99 -27.35 51.44
C GLY A 65 -5.08 -25.83 51.33
N PRO A 66 -5.01 -25.32 50.10
CA PRO A 66 -5.08 -23.88 49.83
C PRO A 66 -6.36 -23.21 50.32
N GLY A 67 -6.30 -21.93 50.69
CA GLY A 67 -7.48 -21.14 51.06
C GLY A 67 -8.28 -21.68 52.25
N SER A 68 -7.62 -22.36 53.22
CA SER A 68 -8.25 -22.99 54.37
C SER A 68 -9.09 -24.23 54.01
N PHE A 69 -8.77 -24.88 52.89
CA PHE A 69 -9.43 -26.14 52.50
C PHE A 69 -9.23 -27.22 53.56
N THR A 70 -10.31 -27.92 53.89
CA THR A 70 -10.29 -29.12 54.77
C THR A 70 -11.28 -30.18 54.23
N SER A 71 -10.93 -31.47 54.39
CA SER A 71 -11.81 -32.55 54.00
C SER A 71 -11.50 -33.79 54.82
N THR A 72 -12.52 -34.71 54.94
CA THR A 72 -12.40 -36.04 55.52
C THR A 72 -12.67 -37.12 54.51
N ALA A 73 -12.89 -36.79 53.22
CA ALA A 73 -13.10 -37.74 52.13
C ALA A 73 -11.79 -38.45 51.78
N GLN A 74 -11.89 -39.69 51.27
CA GLN A 74 -10.72 -40.41 50.76
C GLN A 74 -10.20 -39.75 49.49
N ASP A 75 -11.12 -39.55 48.51
CA ASP A 75 -10.82 -38.92 47.23
C ASP A 75 -11.32 -37.49 47.22
N LEU A 76 -10.61 -36.63 46.49
CA LEU A 76 -10.93 -35.21 46.38
C LEU A 76 -11.19 -34.87 44.93
N ILE A 77 -12.17 -34.03 44.68
CA ILE A 77 -12.53 -33.48 43.38
C ILE A 77 -12.77 -31.98 43.51
N GLY A 78 -12.69 -31.25 42.39
CA GLY A 78 -12.96 -29.82 42.40
C GLY A 78 -11.86 -29.00 43.10
N LEU A 79 -10.61 -29.44 42.95
CA LEU A 79 -9.45 -28.83 43.61
C LEU A 79 -8.87 -27.68 42.79
N SER A 80 -8.59 -26.59 43.46
CA SER A 80 -7.73 -25.52 42.90
C SER A 80 -6.27 -25.93 42.99
N ALA A 81 -5.42 -25.25 42.21
CA ALA A 81 -3.98 -25.50 42.26
C ALA A 81 -3.39 -25.18 43.62
N GLY A 82 -2.44 -26.01 44.05
CA GLY A 82 -1.74 -25.85 45.32
C GLY A 82 -1.34 -27.15 45.97
N SER A 83 -0.84 -27.04 47.18
CA SER A 83 -0.35 -28.17 48.01
C SER A 83 -1.42 -28.67 48.95
N TYR A 84 -1.78 -29.98 48.84
CA TYR A 84 -2.73 -30.68 49.68
C TYR A 84 -2.00 -31.68 50.54
N SER A 85 -2.20 -31.59 51.89
CA SER A 85 -1.60 -32.52 52.83
C SER A 85 -2.69 -33.36 53.50
N VAL A 86 -2.46 -34.65 53.59
CA VAL A 86 -3.37 -35.60 54.26
C VAL A 86 -2.66 -36.30 55.41
N THR A 87 -3.37 -36.49 56.46
CA THR A 87 -3.03 -37.47 57.53
C THR A 87 -4.06 -38.58 57.50
N VAL A 88 -3.58 -39.80 57.36
CA VAL A 88 -4.43 -41.01 57.39
C VAL A 88 -4.19 -41.81 58.65
N THR A 89 -5.26 -42.11 59.40
CA THR A 89 -5.23 -43.01 60.55
C THR A 89 -6.21 -44.14 60.35
N ASP A 90 -5.95 -45.31 60.97
CA ASP A 90 -6.83 -46.48 60.96
C ASP A 90 -7.43 -46.76 62.34
N ALA A 91 -8.44 -47.62 62.38
CA ALA A 91 -9.09 -48.04 63.64
C ALA A 91 -8.16 -48.83 64.55
N GLY A 92 -7.12 -49.45 64.00
CA GLY A 92 -6.15 -50.24 64.76
C GLY A 92 -4.99 -49.42 65.37
N GLY A 93 -4.85 -48.15 65.04
CA GLY A 93 -3.77 -47.27 65.47
C GLY A 93 -2.40 -47.63 64.90
N ILE A 94 -2.36 -48.47 63.85
CA ILE A 94 -1.14 -48.94 63.17
C ILE A 94 -0.77 -47.98 62.02
N CYS A 95 -1.77 -47.45 61.33
CA CYS A 95 -1.64 -46.50 60.26
C CYS A 95 -1.66 -45.05 60.85
N ASN A 96 -0.56 -44.34 60.67
CA ASN A 96 -0.48 -42.89 60.90
C ASN A 96 0.51 -42.32 59.88
N ASN A 97 0.03 -42.23 58.61
CA ASN A 97 0.83 -41.81 57.51
C ASN A 97 0.39 -40.44 57.01
N THR A 98 1.33 -39.68 56.50
CA THR A 98 1.12 -38.36 55.90
C THR A 98 1.60 -38.33 54.48
N ALA A 99 0.89 -37.64 53.58
CA ALA A 99 1.33 -37.36 52.23
C ALA A 99 1.04 -35.90 51.88
N THR A 100 1.85 -35.36 50.99
CA THR A 100 1.60 -34.08 50.36
C THR A 100 1.58 -34.25 48.87
N ILE A 101 0.49 -33.80 48.22
CA ILE A 101 0.26 -33.86 46.80
C ILE A 101 0.17 -32.43 46.28
N ILE A 102 0.86 -32.14 45.21
CA ILE A 102 0.82 -30.84 44.55
C ILE A 102 -0.08 -30.97 43.30
N VAL A 103 -1.19 -30.25 43.31
CA VAL A 103 -2.05 -30.07 42.16
C VAL A 103 -1.57 -28.84 41.40
N GLY A 104 -1.11 -29.03 40.18
CA GLY A 104 -0.62 -27.96 39.32
C GLY A 104 -1.74 -27.26 38.58
N GLN A 105 -1.36 -26.22 37.85
CA GLN A 105 -2.18 -25.54 36.83
C GLN A 105 -1.25 -24.95 35.78
N PRO A 106 -1.75 -24.48 34.61
CA PRO A 106 -0.97 -23.66 33.68
C PRO A 106 -0.35 -22.44 34.37
N ASP A 107 0.81 -21.97 33.89
CA ASP A 107 1.55 -20.86 34.54
C ASP A 107 0.76 -19.55 34.48
N HIS A 108 0.02 -19.30 33.42
CA HIS A 108 -0.82 -18.12 33.22
C HIS A 108 -2.01 -18.47 32.28
N PRO A 109 -3.07 -17.64 32.24
CA PRO A 109 -4.14 -17.82 31.26
C PRO A 109 -3.64 -17.61 29.82
N MET A 110 -4.35 -18.11 28.83
CA MET A 110 -4.05 -17.82 27.41
C MET A 110 -4.12 -16.31 27.18
N GLU A 111 -3.11 -15.78 26.50
CA GLU A 111 -3.02 -14.37 26.09
C GLU A 111 -2.35 -14.22 24.71
N PHE A 112 -2.58 -13.09 24.03
CA PHE A 112 -1.80 -12.77 22.85
C PHE A 112 -0.43 -12.24 23.26
N SER A 113 0.63 -13.00 23.01
CA SER A 113 2.03 -12.57 23.18
C SER A 113 2.50 -11.67 22.02
N VAL A 114 1.89 -11.81 20.84
CA VAL A 114 2.07 -10.91 19.69
C VAL A 114 0.71 -10.57 19.10
N GLN A 115 0.40 -9.30 19.04
CA GLN A 115 -0.78 -8.76 18.35
C GLN A 115 -0.48 -8.57 16.86
N PRO A 116 -1.45 -8.72 15.96
CA PRO A 116 -1.28 -8.37 14.56
C PRO A 116 -1.00 -6.87 14.43
N LEU A 117 -0.11 -6.50 13.51
CA LEU A 117 0.29 -5.12 13.27
C LEU A 117 -0.33 -4.60 11.97
N ASP A 118 -0.60 -3.29 11.94
CA ASP A 118 -1.05 -2.60 10.73
C ASP A 118 -0.09 -2.85 9.56
N GLN A 119 -0.65 -3.02 8.37
CA GLN A 119 0.10 -3.25 7.14
C GLN A 119 -0.15 -2.13 6.15
N THR A 120 0.92 -1.66 5.49
CA THR A 120 0.83 -0.66 4.43
C THR A 120 1.67 -1.12 3.25
N ASP A 121 1.06 -1.28 2.07
CA ASP A 121 1.78 -1.67 0.85
C ASP A 121 1.08 -1.14 -0.42
N CYS A 122 1.69 -1.41 -1.58
CA CYS A 122 1.18 -1.04 -2.89
C CYS A 122 -0.07 -1.82 -3.28
N TYR A 123 -0.95 -1.15 -4.00
CA TYR A 123 -2.06 -1.78 -4.72
C TYR A 123 -1.56 -2.97 -5.58
N GLY A 124 -2.18 -4.12 -5.40
CA GLY A 124 -1.87 -5.36 -6.10
C GLY A 124 -0.76 -6.21 -5.45
N ASN A 125 -0.13 -5.74 -4.38
CA ASN A 125 0.85 -6.52 -3.63
C ASN A 125 0.18 -7.52 -2.66
N THR A 126 1.02 -8.25 -1.92
CA THR A 126 0.62 -9.21 -0.90
C THR A 126 1.15 -8.75 0.45
N VAL A 127 0.33 -8.79 1.48
CA VAL A 127 0.71 -8.49 2.87
C VAL A 127 0.44 -9.70 3.77
N GLU A 128 1.13 -9.77 4.91
CA GLU A 128 0.97 -10.82 5.90
C GLU A 128 0.68 -10.21 7.28
N PHE A 129 -0.36 -10.72 7.93
CA PHE A 129 -0.68 -10.44 9.32
C PHE A 129 -0.34 -11.66 10.15
N SER A 130 0.40 -11.47 11.23
CA SER A 130 0.81 -12.53 12.16
C SER A 130 0.38 -12.21 13.58
N ALA A 131 -0.02 -13.23 14.34
CA ALA A 131 -0.26 -13.12 15.76
C ALA A 131 0.23 -14.39 16.49
N GLN A 132 0.56 -14.25 17.77
CA GLN A 132 0.97 -15.38 18.59
C GLN A 132 0.23 -15.38 19.91
N VAL A 133 -0.09 -16.58 20.42
CA VAL A 133 -0.69 -16.76 21.74
C VAL A 133 0.20 -17.65 22.60
N ASP A 134 0.24 -17.38 23.89
CA ASP A 134 0.91 -18.18 24.91
C ASP A 134 -0.08 -18.56 26.03
N GLY A 135 0.30 -19.48 26.92
CA GLY A 135 -0.51 -19.92 28.08
C GLY A 135 -1.70 -20.79 27.70
N PHE A 136 -1.75 -21.31 26.47
CA PHE A 136 -2.86 -22.14 26.00
C PHE A 136 -2.80 -23.57 26.54
N VAL A 137 -3.97 -24.21 26.62
CA VAL A 137 -4.14 -25.60 27.05
C VAL A 137 -4.71 -26.44 25.92
N GLY A 138 -3.96 -27.45 25.48
CA GLY A 138 -4.34 -28.28 24.34
C GLY A 138 -4.12 -27.60 22.99
N PRO A 139 -4.79 -28.04 21.92
CA PRO A 139 -4.69 -27.43 20.61
C PRO A 139 -5.41 -26.08 20.57
N VAL A 140 -4.82 -25.11 19.90
CA VAL A 140 -5.44 -23.81 19.64
C VAL A 140 -6.12 -23.84 18.28
N ASN A 141 -7.37 -23.43 18.24
CA ASN A 141 -8.14 -23.23 17.03
C ASN A 141 -8.10 -21.74 16.69
N TYR A 142 -7.74 -21.42 15.45
CA TYR A 142 -7.64 -20.05 14.95
C TYR A 142 -8.74 -19.77 13.94
N GLN A 143 -9.18 -18.51 13.86
CA GLN A 143 -10.07 -17.99 12.81
C GLN A 143 -9.81 -16.51 12.59
N TRP A 144 -9.34 -16.16 11.39
CA TRP A 144 -9.24 -14.75 11.00
C TRP A 144 -10.59 -14.18 10.61
N GLN A 145 -10.79 -12.94 10.96
CA GLN A 145 -11.94 -12.13 10.58
C GLN A 145 -11.50 -10.87 9.89
N SER A 146 -12.29 -10.39 8.93
CA SER A 146 -12.10 -9.09 8.29
C SER A 146 -13.32 -8.20 8.47
N ARG A 147 -13.08 -6.89 8.50
CA ARG A 147 -14.09 -5.84 8.52
C ARG A 147 -13.73 -4.80 7.46
N PRO A 148 -14.50 -4.67 6.37
CA PRO A 148 -14.32 -3.55 5.45
C PRO A 148 -14.70 -2.22 6.13
N PRO A 149 -14.27 -1.05 5.60
CA PRO A 149 -14.70 0.23 6.12
C PRO A 149 -16.23 0.31 6.25
N GLU A 150 -16.71 0.79 7.40
CA GLU A 150 -18.14 0.92 7.73
C GLU A 150 -18.91 -0.42 7.80
N GLY A 151 -18.22 -1.58 7.75
CA GLY A 151 -18.80 -2.92 7.85
C GLY A 151 -18.69 -3.53 9.25
N GLU A 152 -19.09 -4.79 9.35
CA GLU A 152 -18.95 -5.63 10.55
C GLU A 152 -17.89 -6.70 10.33
N PHE A 153 -17.29 -7.21 11.42
CA PHE A 153 -16.36 -8.33 11.35
C PHE A 153 -17.08 -9.61 10.91
N SER A 154 -16.51 -10.29 9.94
CA SER A 154 -16.96 -11.61 9.47
C SER A 154 -15.78 -12.55 9.28
N ASP A 155 -16.04 -13.85 9.45
CA ASP A 155 -15.02 -14.87 9.26
C ASP A 155 -14.50 -14.89 7.82
N ILE A 156 -13.19 -15.07 7.68
CA ILE A 156 -12.53 -15.31 6.39
C ILE A 156 -12.49 -16.84 6.22
N PRO A 157 -13.23 -17.42 5.28
CA PRO A 157 -13.33 -18.86 5.15
C PRO A 157 -11.98 -19.53 4.87
N GLY A 158 -11.60 -20.50 5.70
CA GLY A 158 -10.39 -21.29 5.54
C GLY A 158 -9.13 -20.69 6.17
N GLU A 159 -9.19 -19.46 6.69
CA GLU A 159 -8.05 -18.80 7.34
C GLU A 159 -8.02 -19.17 8.84
N VAL A 160 -7.42 -20.33 9.11
CA VAL A 160 -7.37 -20.99 10.43
C VAL A 160 -5.93 -21.17 10.94
N SER A 161 -5.00 -20.36 10.46
CA SER A 161 -3.60 -20.29 10.88
C SER A 161 -3.36 -19.06 11.76
N PRO A 162 -2.29 -19.01 12.59
CA PRO A 162 -1.89 -17.77 13.27
C PRO A 162 -1.44 -16.67 12.29
N ASP A 163 -1.05 -17.04 11.06
CA ASP A 163 -0.64 -16.14 10.01
C ASP A 163 -1.72 -16.06 8.93
N LEU A 164 -2.01 -14.85 8.45
CA LEU A 164 -2.93 -14.55 7.35
C LEU A 164 -2.19 -13.87 6.21
N VAL A 165 -2.21 -14.46 5.02
CA VAL A 165 -1.65 -13.88 3.80
C VAL A 165 -2.77 -13.30 2.95
N VAL A 166 -2.72 -11.98 2.71
CA VAL A 166 -3.70 -11.25 1.91
C VAL A 166 -3.08 -10.89 0.56
N HIS A 167 -3.52 -11.56 -0.50
CA HIS A 167 -3.04 -11.35 -1.86
C HIS A 167 -3.80 -10.25 -2.59
N ASP A 168 -3.15 -9.64 -3.59
CA ASP A 168 -3.77 -8.71 -4.55
C ASP A 168 -4.58 -7.59 -3.87
N ILE A 169 -3.99 -6.95 -2.84
CA ILE A 169 -4.66 -5.91 -2.05
C ILE A 169 -5.22 -4.80 -2.95
N GLY A 170 -6.51 -4.49 -2.75
CA GLY A 170 -7.23 -3.47 -3.52
C GLY A 170 -7.78 -3.94 -4.88
N VAL A 171 -7.36 -5.10 -5.41
CA VAL A 171 -7.78 -5.59 -6.74
C VAL A 171 -9.16 -6.24 -6.71
N SER A 172 -9.42 -7.08 -5.75
CA SER A 172 -10.75 -7.67 -5.51
C SER A 172 -11.45 -6.88 -4.42
N GLY A 173 -12.68 -6.47 -4.60
CA GLY A 173 -13.41 -5.58 -3.69
C GLY A 173 -13.55 -6.02 -2.21
N LEU A 174 -12.82 -7.05 -1.78
CA LEU A 174 -12.79 -7.56 -0.41
C LEU A 174 -11.60 -7.04 0.41
N ASN A 175 -10.46 -6.79 -0.21
CA ASN A 175 -9.23 -6.36 0.46
C ASN A 175 -8.94 -4.90 0.12
N ILE A 176 -9.88 -4.01 0.46
CA ILE A 176 -9.80 -2.59 0.12
C ILE A 176 -9.05 -1.81 1.21
N HIS A 177 -8.57 -0.65 0.86
CA HIS A 177 -7.96 0.28 1.82
C HIS A 177 -8.90 0.56 2.99
N GLY A 178 -8.38 0.46 4.21
CA GLY A 178 -9.15 0.64 5.44
C GLY A 178 -9.86 -0.62 5.93
N THR A 179 -9.62 -1.80 5.32
CA THR A 179 -10.07 -3.08 5.88
C THR A 179 -9.26 -3.40 7.12
N GLU A 180 -9.93 -3.83 8.17
CA GLU A 180 -9.31 -4.30 9.41
C GLU A 180 -9.37 -5.82 9.51
N TYR A 181 -8.33 -6.40 10.10
CA TYR A 181 -8.18 -7.85 10.31
C TYR A 181 -7.94 -8.13 11.77
N ARG A 182 -8.55 -9.19 12.30
CA ARG A 182 -8.30 -9.67 13.66
C ARG A 182 -8.32 -11.18 13.72
N LEU A 183 -7.61 -11.74 14.69
CA LEU A 183 -7.56 -13.17 14.94
C LEU A 183 -8.41 -13.55 16.16
N ILE A 184 -9.24 -14.58 16.02
CA ILE A 184 -9.84 -15.30 17.13
C ILE A 184 -8.98 -16.52 17.39
N ALA A 185 -8.58 -16.73 18.65
CA ALA A 185 -7.85 -17.90 19.10
C ALA A 185 -8.64 -18.56 20.23
N ALA A 186 -8.90 -19.85 20.13
CA ALA A 186 -9.65 -20.60 21.12
C ALA A 186 -8.92 -21.89 21.48
N ASP A 187 -8.73 -22.12 22.77
CA ASP A 187 -8.24 -23.37 23.33
C ASP A 187 -9.36 -24.10 24.09
N ASN A 188 -9.01 -25.11 24.90
CA ASN A 188 -9.99 -25.84 25.71
C ASN A 188 -10.60 -24.97 26.83
N CYS A 189 -9.99 -23.88 27.21
CA CYS A 189 -10.29 -23.06 28.38
C CYS A 189 -11.00 -21.76 28.04
N THR A 190 -10.58 -21.09 26.96
CA THR A 190 -11.05 -19.75 26.66
C THR A 190 -11.01 -19.43 25.16
N THR A 191 -11.65 -18.35 24.81
CA THR A 191 -11.60 -17.77 23.47
C THR A 191 -11.19 -16.31 23.58
N LEU A 192 -10.15 -15.92 22.86
CA LEU A 192 -9.63 -14.56 22.80
C LEU A 192 -9.79 -13.98 21.41
N THR A 193 -9.89 -12.67 21.36
CA THR A 193 -9.90 -11.89 20.12
C THR A 193 -8.76 -10.90 20.18
N SER A 194 -7.95 -10.85 19.12
CA SER A 194 -6.86 -9.86 19.02
C SER A 194 -7.38 -8.44 18.86
N GLU A 195 -6.53 -7.45 19.10
CA GLU A 195 -6.75 -6.10 18.59
C GLU A 195 -6.82 -6.16 17.05
N PRO A 196 -7.63 -5.31 16.41
CA PRO A 196 -7.69 -5.25 14.96
C PRO A 196 -6.44 -4.56 14.39
N ALA A 197 -5.93 -5.08 13.28
CA ALA A 197 -4.86 -4.50 12.47
C ALA A 197 -5.43 -3.93 11.17
N LEU A 198 -4.98 -2.73 10.80
CA LEU A 198 -5.46 -1.97 9.65
C LEU A 198 -4.66 -2.30 8.38
N LEU A 199 -5.35 -2.44 7.25
CA LEU A 199 -4.75 -2.50 5.92
C LEU A 199 -4.81 -1.13 5.25
N GLU A 200 -3.66 -0.51 5.01
CA GLU A 200 -3.52 0.68 4.20
C GLU A 200 -2.95 0.35 2.82
N ILE A 201 -3.54 0.92 1.76
CA ILE A 201 -3.11 0.65 0.38
C ILE A 201 -2.62 1.94 -0.25
N ASN A 202 -1.35 1.93 -0.61
CA ASN A 202 -0.70 2.98 -1.37
C ASN A 202 -1.09 2.88 -2.85
N THR A 203 -1.63 3.95 -3.43
CA THR A 203 -2.03 3.96 -4.83
C THR A 203 -2.13 5.35 -5.42
N VAL A 204 -2.05 5.44 -6.75
CA VAL A 204 -2.43 6.63 -7.50
C VAL A 204 -3.93 6.58 -7.78
N THR A 205 -4.68 7.52 -7.23
CA THR A 205 -6.13 7.59 -7.34
C THR A 205 -6.60 8.38 -8.56
N GLY A 206 -5.81 9.33 -9.04
CA GLY A 206 -6.17 10.17 -10.18
C GLY A 206 -4.98 10.85 -10.85
N LEU A 207 -5.22 11.34 -12.06
CA LEU A 207 -4.34 12.22 -12.77
C LEU A 207 -5.22 13.26 -13.47
N THR A 208 -5.04 14.55 -13.15
CA THR A 208 -5.82 15.66 -13.72
C THR A 208 -5.44 15.95 -15.16
N GLY A 209 -6.22 16.83 -15.80
CA GLY A 209 -6.04 17.23 -17.19
C GLY A 209 -6.71 16.28 -18.19
N ALA A 210 -6.89 16.76 -19.41
CA ALA A 210 -7.47 15.95 -20.50
C ALA A 210 -6.54 14.80 -20.86
N VAL A 211 -7.12 13.64 -21.18
CA VAL A 211 -6.36 12.45 -21.64
C VAL A 211 -5.57 12.78 -22.91
N ASN A 212 -6.22 13.49 -23.84
CA ASN A 212 -5.61 14.02 -25.06
C ASN A 212 -5.86 15.54 -25.05
N LEU A 213 -4.80 16.31 -24.99
CA LEU A 213 -4.83 17.76 -24.99
C LEU A 213 -4.08 18.29 -26.20
N THR A 214 -4.68 19.24 -26.91
CA THR A 214 -4.01 19.97 -27.99
C THR A 214 -3.86 21.43 -27.57
N ILE A 215 -2.67 22.00 -27.72
CA ILE A 215 -2.38 23.41 -27.44
C ILE A 215 -1.58 24.03 -28.57
N CYS A 216 -1.58 25.33 -28.63
CA CYS A 216 -0.73 26.08 -29.54
C CYS A 216 0.71 26.17 -29.02
N SER A 217 1.70 26.27 -29.90
CA SER A 217 3.08 26.59 -29.54
C SER A 217 3.14 27.88 -28.75
N GLY A 218 3.98 27.95 -27.71
CA GLY A 218 4.09 29.07 -26.77
C GLY A 218 3.03 29.06 -25.66
N SER A 219 2.09 28.12 -25.67
CA SER A 219 1.12 27.93 -24.57
C SER A 219 1.68 26.99 -23.50
N GLY A 220 0.99 26.93 -22.35
CA GLY A 220 1.35 26.03 -21.25
C GLY A 220 0.18 25.16 -20.82
N THR A 221 0.51 24.12 -20.02
CA THR A 221 -0.47 23.24 -19.38
C THR A 221 0.11 22.70 -18.09
N SER A 222 -0.72 22.01 -17.30
CA SER A 222 -0.29 21.31 -16.09
C SER A 222 -1.01 19.98 -15.92
N TYR A 223 -0.34 19.06 -15.25
CA TYR A 223 -0.88 17.77 -14.83
C TYR A 223 -0.62 17.59 -13.34
N GLU A 224 -1.63 17.18 -12.60
CA GLU A 224 -1.53 16.92 -11.17
C GLU A 224 -1.96 15.50 -10.87
N VAL A 225 -1.16 14.78 -10.06
CA VAL A 225 -1.45 13.43 -9.61
C VAL A 225 -2.12 13.45 -8.26
N SER A 226 -3.19 12.65 -8.11
CA SER A 226 -3.84 12.41 -6.81
C SER A 226 -3.43 11.03 -6.31
N THR A 227 -3.07 10.96 -5.02
CA THR A 227 -2.54 9.76 -4.39
C THR A 227 -3.29 9.44 -3.11
N ARG A 228 -3.17 8.20 -2.65
CA ARG A 228 -3.53 7.76 -1.31
C ARG A 228 -2.34 7.03 -0.72
N GLY A 229 -2.01 7.33 0.53
CA GLY A 229 -0.88 6.77 1.27
C GLY A 229 0.24 7.78 1.47
N ASN A 230 1.33 7.33 2.09
CA ASN A 230 2.46 8.17 2.47
C ASN A 230 3.48 8.26 1.34
N VAL A 231 3.40 9.34 0.56
CA VAL A 231 4.29 9.58 -0.58
C VAL A 231 5.67 10.06 -0.10
N THR A 232 6.73 9.46 -0.63
CA THR A 232 8.12 9.86 -0.42
C THR A 232 8.75 10.51 -1.64
N GLY A 233 8.19 10.31 -2.84
CA GLY A 233 8.74 10.91 -4.05
C GLY A 233 7.81 10.85 -5.25
N TYR A 234 8.12 11.72 -6.21
CA TYR A 234 7.49 11.74 -7.54
C TYR A 234 8.58 11.80 -8.59
N GLN A 235 8.33 11.22 -9.75
CA GLN A 235 9.15 11.41 -10.95
C GLN A 235 8.27 11.41 -12.20
N TRP A 236 8.15 12.56 -12.84
CA TRP A 236 7.48 12.67 -14.12
C TRP A 236 8.39 12.19 -15.24
N SER A 237 7.79 11.59 -16.25
CA SER A 237 8.46 11.07 -17.44
C SER A 237 7.70 11.47 -18.70
N PHE A 238 8.45 11.68 -19.76
CA PHE A 238 7.97 12.04 -21.09
C PHE A 238 8.31 10.95 -22.10
N ASN A 239 7.47 10.78 -23.12
CA ASN A 239 7.69 9.88 -24.24
C ASN A 239 7.27 10.57 -25.54
N ASP A 240 8.21 10.78 -26.43
CA ASP A 240 8.02 11.34 -27.77
C ASP A 240 7.47 10.35 -28.81
N GLY A 241 7.07 9.14 -28.37
CA GLY A 241 6.64 8.02 -29.20
C GLY A 241 7.69 6.91 -29.30
N THR A 242 8.87 7.07 -28.70
CA THR A 242 9.96 6.06 -28.72
C THR A 242 10.12 5.37 -27.37
N VAL A 243 10.57 6.08 -26.34
CA VAL A 243 10.86 5.54 -25.02
C VAL A 243 10.51 6.55 -23.93
N TRP A 244 10.09 6.05 -22.77
CA TRP A 244 9.86 6.89 -21.60
C TRP A 244 11.17 7.33 -20.98
N GLN A 245 11.37 8.66 -20.85
CA GLN A 245 12.52 9.26 -20.22
C GLN A 245 12.08 10.10 -19.01
N PRO A 246 12.77 10.04 -17.87
CA PRO A 246 12.52 10.98 -16.79
C PRO A 246 12.82 12.40 -17.27
N ILE A 247 11.99 13.35 -16.86
CA ILE A 247 12.20 14.80 -17.15
C ILE A 247 12.72 15.50 -15.91
N ASN A 248 13.50 16.53 -16.12
CA ASN A 248 14.04 17.40 -15.06
C ASN A 248 13.51 18.81 -15.23
N ASP A 249 13.51 19.57 -14.14
CA ASP A 249 13.12 20.97 -14.17
C ASP A 249 14.08 21.79 -15.07
N ASP A 250 13.50 22.62 -15.93
CA ASP A 250 14.19 23.52 -16.84
C ASP A 250 13.31 24.76 -17.13
N ILE A 251 13.56 25.47 -18.24
CA ILE A 251 12.74 26.62 -18.66
C ILE A 251 11.32 26.23 -19.12
N THR A 252 11.14 24.97 -19.53
CA THR A 252 9.87 24.43 -20.06
C THR A 252 9.13 23.63 -18.99
N TYR A 253 9.84 22.86 -18.18
CA TYR A 253 9.27 21.99 -17.17
C TYR A 253 9.58 22.47 -15.77
N SER A 254 8.58 22.46 -14.89
CA SER A 254 8.75 22.65 -13.45
C SER A 254 7.87 21.69 -12.66
N GLY A 255 8.36 21.32 -11.46
CA GLY A 255 7.67 20.34 -10.61
C GLY A 255 7.83 18.90 -11.06
N THR A 256 8.89 18.57 -11.78
CA THR A 256 9.15 17.23 -12.34
C THR A 256 9.32 16.15 -11.27
N THR A 257 9.62 16.54 -10.04
CA THR A 257 9.71 15.69 -8.85
C THR A 257 8.65 16.04 -7.80
N SER A 258 7.53 16.63 -8.21
CA SER A 258 6.41 16.99 -7.31
C SER A 258 5.08 16.46 -7.82
N GLN A 259 4.04 16.64 -7.01
CA GLN A 259 2.67 16.26 -7.34
C GLN A 259 2.13 16.94 -8.61
N LEU A 260 2.56 18.20 -8.85
CA LEU A 260 2.12 19.02 -9.96
C LEU A 260 3.28 19.23 -10.96
N LEU A 261 3.09 18.75 -12.19
CA LEU A 261 3.93 19.10 -13.33
C LEU A 261 3.34 20.31 -14.05
N VAL A 262 4.16 21.33 -14.30
CA VAL A 262 3.82 22.47 -15.13
C VAL A 262 4.69 22.46 -16.39
N ILE A 263 4.08 22.65 -17.53
CA ILE A 263 4.72 22.80 -18.84
C ILE A 263 4.47 24.24 -19.32
N SER A 264 5.50 25.02 -19.55
CA SER A 264 5.44 26.41 -19.99
C SER A 264 6.06 26.56 -21.38
N ASP A 265 5.59 27.55 -22.15
CA ASP A 265 6.13 27.87 -23.47
C ASP A 265 6.36 26.64 -24.37
N ALA A 266 5.41 25.73 -24.37
CA ALA A 266 5.51 24.45 -25.06
C ALA A 266 5.71 24.64 -26.56
N THR A 267 6.61 23.86 -27.14
CA THR A 267 6.88 23.77 -28.58
C THR A 267 6.47 22.38 -29.10
N PRO A 268 6.45 22.12 -30.39
CA PRO A 268 6.20 20.79 -30.91
C PRO A 268 7.10 19.67 -30.34
N ALA A 269 8.26 20.02 -29.77
CA ALA A 269 9.15 19.07 -29.09
C ALA A 269 8.53 18.45 -27.82
N GLN A 270 7.55 19.11 -27.21
CA GLN A 270 6.80 18.62 -26.06
C GLN A 270 5.58 17.77 -26.44
N THR A 271 5.37 17.52 -27.75
CA THR A 271 4.32 16.60 -28.20
C THR A 271 4.66 15.16 -27.84
N GLY A 272 3.80 14.53 -27.03
CA GLY A 272 4.04 13.16 -26.58
C GLY A 272 3.22 12.77 -25.37
N GLY A 273 3.60 11.64 -24.78
CA GLY A 273 2.96 11.08 -23.59
C GLY A 273 3.63 11.56 -22.30
N TYR A 274 2.85 11.81 -21.27
CA TYR A 274 3.30 12.16 -19.93
C TYR A 274 2.76 11.16 -18.91
N ARG A 275 3.61 10.72 -17.99
CA ARG A 275 3.25 9.85 -16.87
C ARG A 275 4.05 10.22 -15.63
N VAL A 276 3.59 9.79 -14.47
CA VAL A 276 4.31 9.96 -13.22
C VAL A 276 4.50 8.61 -12.53
N SER A 277 5.67 8.42 -11.94
CA SER A 277 5.98 7.38 -10.96
C SER A 277 5.93 8.00 -9.57
N VAL A 278 5.21 7.39 -8.66
CA VAL A 278 5.06 7.82 -7.27
C VAL A 278 5.66 6.76 -6.37
N THR A 279 6.56 7.16 -5.50
CA THR A 279 7.18 6.30 -4.47
C THR A 279 6.46 6.51 -3.15
N PHE A 280 6.16 5.42 -2.45
CA PHE A 280 5.47 5.42 -1.17
C PHE A 280 6.29 4.67 -0.13
N THR A 281 6.11 5.03 1.14
CA THR A 281 6.58 4.22 2.28
C THR A 281 5.72 2.98 2.43
N THR A 282 6.34 1.85 2.77
CA THR A 282 5.66 0.62 3.23
C THR A 282 5.90 0.47 4.73
N LEU A 283 4.98 -0.18 5.45
CA LEU A 283 5.11 -0.45 6.88
C LEU A 283 5.06 -1.96 7.15
N ASN A 284 5.85 -2.39 8.12
CA ASN A 284 5.90 -3.77 8.61
C ASN A 284 6.26 -4.82 7.54
N GLN A 285 7.01 -4.39 6.51
CA GLN A 285 7.56 -5.28 5.51
C GLN A 285 8.95 -5.81 5.93
N PRO A 286 9.36 -7.01 5.50
CA PRO A 286 10.68 -7.55 5.78
C PRO A 286 11.80 -6.61 5.32
N GLU A 287 12.94 -6.66 6.03
CA GLU A 287 14.13 -5.88 5.66
C GLU A 287 14.57 -6.24 4.23
N GLY A 288 14.79 -5.22 3.38
CA GLY A 288 15.14 -5.40 1.96
C GLY A 288 13.93 -5.53 1.03
N TYR A 289 12.72 -5.36 1.52
CA TYR A 289 11.52 -5.31 0.68
C TYR A 289 11.61 -4.12 -0.28
N PRO A 290 11.24 -4.28 -1.59
CA PRO A 290 11.36 -3.20 -2.56
C PRO A 290 10.43 -2.03 -2.22
N GLU A 291 10.90 -0.82 -2.50
CA GLU A 291 10.06 0.38 -2.37
C GLU A 291 8.78 0.25 -3.19
N CYS A 292 7.67 0.73 -2.63
CA CYS A 292 6.40 0.80 -3.31
C CYS A 292 6.41 1.91 -4.36
N VAL A 293 6.58 1.57 -5.62
CA VAL A 293 6.56 2.51 -6.74
C VAL A 293 5.37 2.23 -7.67
N VAL A 294 4.42 3.16 -7.71
CA VAL A 294 3.26 3.09 -8.59
C VAL A 294 3.44 4.04 -9.77
N THR A 295 3.51 3.50 -10.99
CA THR A 295 3.58 4.30 -12.21
C THR A 295 2.22 4.33 -12.92
N THR A 296 1.83 5.50 -13.44
CA THR A 296 0.53 5.73 -14.09
C THR A 296 0.47 5.18 -15.52
N HIS A 297 0.85 3.91 -15.75
CA HIS A 297 0.91 3.33 -17.09
C HIS A 297 -0.40 3.40 -17.88
N THR A 298 -1.54 3.24 -17.23
CA THR A 298 -2.87 3.22 -17.86
C THR A 298 -3.56 4.59 -17.84
N ARG A 299 -2.96 5.59 -17.23
CA ARG A 299 -3.54 6.93 -17.04
C ARG A 299 -2.65 8.02 -17.63
N ASN A 300 -1.89 7.70 -18.68
CA ASN A 300 -1.04 8.68 -19.34
C ASN A 300 -1.84 9.87 -19.86
N ARG A 301 -1.19 11.02 -19.97
CA ARG A 301 -1.71 12.21 -20.64
C ARG A 301 -0.95 12.42 -21.94
N ASN A 302 -1.66 12.63 -23.03
CA ASN A 302 -1.07 12.91 -24.32
C ASN A 302 -1.22 14.41 -24.60
N LEU A 303 -0.12 15.07 -24.85
CA LEU A 303 -0.07 16.46 -25.26
C LEU A 303 0.29 16.53 -26.75
N MET A 304 -0.47 17.28 -27.52
CA MET A 304 -0.15 17.68 -28.89
C MET A 304 0.10 19.18 -28.89
N VAL A 305 1.29 19.58 -29.24
CA VAL A 305 1.64 20.99 -29.41
C VAL A 305 1.69 21.32 -30.89
N LEU A 306 0.79 22.16 -31.34
CA LEU A 306 0.72 22.57 -32.74
C LEU A 306 1.93 23.43 -33.10
N PRO A 307 2.47 23.31 -34.31
CA PRO A 307 3.53 24.18 -34.76
C PRO A 307 3.07 25.66 -34.76
N PRO A 308 3.96 26.62 -34.58
CA PRO A 308 3.60 28.04 -34.67
C PRO A 308 3.03 28.38 -36.05
N VAL A 309 2.11 29.35 -36.09
CA VAL A 309 1.67 29.92 -37.37
C VAL A 309 2.85 30.52 -38.09
N ALA A 310 3.12 30.10 -39.32
CA ALA A 310 4.21 30.65 -40.11
C ALA A 310 3.78 31.98 -40.72
N PRO A 311 4.56 33.07 -40.55
CA PRO A 311 4.26 34.36 -41.15
C PRO A 311 4.38 34.23 -42.69
N PRO A 312 3.47 34.87 -43.46
CA PRO A 312 3.58 34.93 -44.92
C PRO A 312 4.87 35.64 -45.34
N LEU A 313 5.42 35.25 -46.46
CA LEU A 313 6.48 35.98 -47.13
C LEU A 313 5.86 36.95 -48.15
N ILE A 314 6.22 38.25 -48.06
CA ILE A 314 5.78 39.25 -49.02
C ILE A 314 6.83 39.35 -50.12
N SER A 315 6.39 39.74 -51.35
CA SER A 315 7.27 40.12 -52.45
C SER A 315 8.26 41.20 -52.05
N SER A 316 9.42 41.30 -52.78
CA SER A 316 10.52 42.17 -52.44
C SER A 316 10.16 43.67 -52.42
N ASP A 317 10.97 44.44 -51.70
CA ASP A 317 10.92 45.89 -51.71
C ASP A 317 10.91 46.48 -53.09
N GLN A 318 10.34 47.67 -53.21
CA GLN A 318 10.24 48.42 -54.47
C GLN A 318 10.81 49.80 -54.29
N ALA A 319 11.32 50.36 -55.40
CA ALA A 319 11.69 51.78 -55.48
C ALA A 319 10.99 52.39 -56.68
N ILE A 320 10.24 53.44 -56.44
CA ILE A 320 9.42 54.11 -57.47
C ILE A 320 9.75 55.63 -57.47
N CYS A 321 9.37 56.32 -58.53
CA CYS A 321 9.39 57.79 -58.55
C CYS A 321 8.13 58.33 -57.84
N PHE A 322 8.25 59.60 -57.41
CA PHE A 322 7.12 60.33 -56.81
C PHE A 322 5.90 60.29 -57.73
N GLY A 323 4.72 59.94 -57.16
CA GLY A 323 3.48 59.91 -57.89
C GLY A 323 3.32 58.76 -58.88
N VAL A 324 4.10 57.69 -58.73
CA VAL A 324 3.97 56.44 -59.53
C VAL A 324 3.24 55.39 -58.71
N THR A 325 2.40 54.61 -59.39
CA THR A 325 1.73 53.45 -58.78
C THR A 325 2.71 52.28 -58.72
N PRO A 326 2.91 51.67 -57.55
CA PRO A 326 3.75 50.50 -57.37
C PRO A 326 3.23 49.26 -58.07
N ALA A 327 4.07 48.25 -58.27
CA ALA A 327 3.61 46.91 -58.62
C ALA A 327 2.82 46.27 -57.47
N PRO A 328 1.90 45.35 -57.75
CA PRO A 328 1.18 44.65 -56.71
C PRO A 328 2.12 43.90 -55.78
N LEU A 329 1.82 43.95 -54.44
CA LEU A 329 2.47 43.15 -53.45
C LEU A 329 1.76 41.78 -53.40
N THR A 330 2.52 40.68 -53.35
CA THR A 330 2.01 39.34 -53.22
C THR A 330 2.56 38.69 -51.98
N ALA A 331 1.76 37.90 -51.30
CA ALA A 331 2.15 37.13 -50.13
C ALA A 331 1.98 35.62 -50.36
N THR A 332 2.82 34.81 -49.74
CA THR A 332 2.61 33.35 -49.70
C THR A 332 1.46 32.98 -48.75
N SER A 333 0.85 31.84 -48.98
CA SER A 333 -0.06 31.29 -48.00
C SER A 333 0.67 30.89 -46.69
N SER A 334 -0.02 31.00 -45.56
CA SER A 334 0.47 30.57 -44.26
C SER A 334 0.35 29.09 -44.05
N SER A 335 1.04 28.56 -43.03
CA SER A 335 0.99 27.18 -42.56
C SER A 335 1.17 27.15 -41.04
N GLY A 336 0.96 25.97 -40.39
CA GLY A 336 1.10 25.82 -38.94
C GLY A 336 -0.18 26.21 -38.18
N GLY A 337 -0.08 26.45 -36.90
CA GLY A 337 -1.25 26.63 -36.03
C GLY A 337 -2.15 25.41 -36.02
N SER A 338 -3.44 25.63 -35.95
CA SER A 338 -4.45 24.57 -36.07
C SER A 338 -4.80 24.22 -37.54
N GLY A 339 -4.12 24.85 -38.47
CA GLY A 339 -4.33 24.64 -39.92
C GLY A 339 -5.39 25.57 -40.50
N PRO A 340 -5.69 25.44 -41.82
CA PRO A 340 -6.68 26.28 -42.47
C PRO A 340 -8.09 26.05 -41.86
N PRO A 341 -8.95 27.11 -41.89
CA PRO A 341 -8.75 28.35 -42.65
C PRO A 341 -7.89 29.37 -41.94
N TYR A 342 -7.24 30.25 -42.69
CA TYR A 342 -6.55 31.45 -42.23
C TYR A 342 -7.27 32.68 -42.76
N SER A 343 -7.35 33.72 -41.93
CA SER A 343 -7.72 35.07 -42.41
C SER A 343 -6.52 35.94 -42.59
N TYR A 344 -6.56 36.83 -43.56
CA TYR A 344 -5.45 37.76 -43.90
C TYR A 344 -5.93 39.20 -43.82
N GLN A 345 -5.03 40.09 -43.45
CA GLN A 345 -5.33 41.53 -43.39
C GLN A 345 -4.06 42.33 -43.73
N TRP A 346 -4.05 43.06 -44.84
CA TRP A 346 -2.99 43.97 -45.17
C TRP A 346 -3.00 45.17 -44.23
N GLN A 347 -1.79 45.63 -43.87
CA GLN A 347 -1.56 46.79 -43.04
C GLN A 347 -0.54 47.70 -43.72
N THR A 348 -0.63 48.99 -43.46
CA THR A 348 0.29 50.01 -43.96
C THR A 348 0.84 50.85 -42.83
N SER A 349 2.06 51.36 -42.99
CA SER A 349 2.75 52.26 -42.08
C SER A 349 3.59 53.26 -42.83
N THR A 350 3.75 54.44 -42.25
CA THR A 350 4.67 55.52 -42.77
C THR A 350 5.95 55.63 -41.96
N ASP A 351 6.05 54.93 -40.82
CA ASP A 351 7.16 54.97 -39.88
C ASP A 351 7.72 53.57 -39.51
N ASN A 352 7.13 52.49 -40.05
CA ASN A 352 7.43 51.09 -39.74
C ASN A 352 7.19 50.68 -38.27
N GLU A 353 6.52 51.54 -37.50
CA GLU A 353 6.20 51.29 -36.09
C GLU A 353 4.66 51.22 -35.87
N ASN A 354 3.96 52.21 -36.40
CA ASN A 354 2.52 52.34 -36.26
C ASN A 354 1.81 51.80 -37.51
N TRP A 355 0.98 50.77 -37.32
CA TRP A 355 0.34 50.01 -38.39
C TRP A 355 -1.17 50.19 -38.42
N ASN A 356 -1.70 50.50 -39.62
CA ASN A 356 -3.14 50.63 -39.85
C ASN A 356 -3.63 49.56 -40.80
N ASN A 357 -4.77 48.97 -40.48
CA ASN A 357 -5.43 48.02 -41.38
C ASN A 357 -5.92 48.70 -42.64
N LEU A 358 -5.68 48.06 -43.78
CA LEU A 358 -6.24 48.43 -45.07
C LEU A 358 -7.63 47.78 -45.21
N ALA A 359 -8.69 48.59 -45.11
CA ALA A 359 -10.05 48.10 -45.10
C ALA A 359 -10.38 47.32 -46.34
N GLY A 360 -10.88 46.05 -46.18
CA GLY A 360 -11.24 45.16 -47.25
C GLY A 360 -10.12 44.39 -47.96
N GLU A 361 -8.86 44.67 -47.58
CA GLU A 361 -7.68 44.04 -48.21
C GLU A 361 -7.30 42.76 -47.46
N GLN A 362 -7.95 41.66 -47.83
CA GLN A 362 -7.87 40.36 -47.15
C GLN A 362 -7.35 39.23 -48.05
N SER A 363 -6.97 39.56 -49.30
CA SER A 363 -6.40 38.59 -50.21
C SER A 363 -4.88 38.48 -50.07
N LEU A 364 -4.26 37.43 -50.64
CA LEU A 364 -2.79 37.29 -50.68
C LEU A 364 -2.12 38.23 -51.65
N SER A 365 -2.88 39.06 -52.38
CA SER A 365 -2.34 40.10 -53.25
C SER A 365 -2.99 41.43 -52.94
N TYR A 366 -2.19 42.49 -52.88
CA TYR A 366 -2.64 43.86 -52.65
C TYR A 366 -1.99 44.80 -53.69
N SER A 367 -2.80 45.67 -54.28
CA SER A 367 -2.33 46.68 -55.23
C SER A 367 -2.30 48.06 -54.58
N PRO A 368 -1.12 48.52 -54.15
CA PRO A 368 -1.02 49.84 -53.52
C PRO A 368 -1.45 50.96 -54.48
N PRO A 369 -2.07 52.02 -53.98
CA PRO A 369 -2.38 53.20 -54.78
C PRO A 369 -1.11 53.99 -55.18
N LEU A 370 -1.25 55.03 -55.95
CA LEU A 370 -0.22 55.98 -56.21
C LEU A 370 0.37 56.52 -54.90
N LEU A 371 1.72 56.49 -54.73
CA LEU A 371 2.38 56.86 -53.48
C LEU A 371 3.12 58.20 -53.65
N LEU A 372 3.03 59.06 -52.61
CA LEU A 372 3.72 60.31 -52.48
C LEU A 372 4.88 60.27 -51.49
N THR A 373 4.89 59.27 -50.61
CA THR A 373 5.86 59.06 -49.54
C THR A 373 6.25 57.59 -49.43
N THR A 374 7.44 57.34 -48.95
CA THR A 374 7.90 55.99 -48.63
C THR A 374 6.93 55.35 -47.63
N THR A 375 6.49 54.14 -47.96
CA THR A 375 5.46 53.47 -47.20
C THR A 375 5.84 52.00 -47.03
N TRP A 376 5.57 51.47 -45.82
CA TRP A 376 5.78 50.06 -45.46
C TRP A 376 4.46 49.34 -45.50
N TYR A 377 4.48 48.06 -45.89
CA TYR A 377 3.34 47.16 -45.98
C TYR A 377 3.67 45.84 -45.31
N ARG A 378 2.76 45.29 -44.51
CA ARG A 378 2.82 43.94 -43.98
C ARG A 378 1.45 43.29 -44.09
N ILE A 379 1.43 41.98 -43.98
CA ILE A 379 0.18 41.21 -43.91
C ILE A 379 0.12 40.48 -42.56
N ALA A 380 -0.98 40.69 -41.83
CA ALA A 380 -1.35 39.89 -40.67
C ALA A 380 -2.03 38.62 -41.14
N VAL A 381 -1.71 37.50 -40.51
CA VAL A 381 -2.44 36.25 -40.70
C VAL A 381 -2.93 35.76 -39.35
N THR A 382 -4.21 35.44 -39.28
CA THR A 382 -4.84 34.87 -38.07
C THR A 382 -5.26 33.43 -38.35
N ASP A 383 -4.93 32.56 -37.40
CA ASP A 383 -5.39 31.17 -37.40
C ASP A 383 -6.90 31.12 -37.02
N GLU A 384 -7.74 30.80 -37.96
CA GLU A 384 -9.18 30.64 -37.79
C GLU A 384 -9.58 29.17 -37.59
N GLY A 385 -8.61 28.29 -37.43
CA GLY A 385 -8.85 26.87 -37.14
C GLY A 385 -9.34 26.66 -35.70
N PRO A 386 -9.62 25.40 -35.32
CA PRO A 386 -10.33 25.08 -34.07
C PRO A 386 -9.68 25.59 -32.78
N MET A 387 -8.33 25.72 -32.80
CA MET A 387 -7.56 26.14 -31.61
C MET A 387 -7.27 27.63 -31.57
N ASN A 388 -7.43 28.35 -32.70
CA ASN A 388 -7.13 29.78 -32.84
C ASN A 388 -5.77 30.14 -32.24
N CYS A 389 -4.69 29.68 -32.88
CA CYS A 389 -3.32 29.87 -32.39
C CYS A 389 -2.79 31.33 -32.56
N GLY A 390 -3.67 32.28 -32.76
CA GLY A 390 -3.38 33.67 -32.72
C GLY A 390 -3.03 34.29 -34.09
N THR A 391 -2.50 35.53 -34.06
CA THR A 391 -2.16 36.33 -35.25
C THR A 391 -0.67 36.52 -35.29
N VAL A 392 -0.07 36.30 -36.46
CA VAL A 392 1.34 36.65 -36.75
C VAL A 392 1.43 37.61 -37.93
N TYR A 393 2.55 38.28 -38.07
CA TYR A 393 2.77 39.28 -39.08
C TYR A 393 3.95 38.90 -39.97
N SER A 394 3.83 39.18 -41.25
CA SER A 394 4.98 39.11 -42.15
C SER A 394 6.08 40.14 -41.79
N TYR A 395 7.28 39.90 -42.21
CA TYR A 395 8.23 41.02 -42.32
C TYR A 395 7.67 42.06 -43.25
N PRO A 396 7.87 43.37 -42.97
CA PRO A 396 7.37 44.43 -43.82
C PRO A 396 8.13 44.50 -45.15
N ALA A 397 7.44 44.80 -46.24
CA ALA A 397 8.01 45.26 -47.50
C ALA A 397 7.96 46.77 -47.54
N VAL A 398 9.03 47.44 -47.98
CA VAL A 398 9.11 48.89 -48.14
C VAL A 398 9.00 49.28 -49.63
N ILE A 399 8.15 50.28 -49.89
CA ILE A 399 8.11 50.93 -51.17
C ILE A 399 8.72 52.32 -51.03
N VAL A 400 9.97 52.48 -51.46
CA VAL A 400 10.72 53.75 -51.38
C VAL A 400 10.22 54.61 -52.50
N VAL A 401 9.77 55.83 -52.13
CA VAL A 401 9.38 56.87 -53.10
C VAL A 401 10.54 57.87 -53.24
N ASN A 402 11.17 57.87 -54.43
CA ASN A 402 12.20 58.79 -54.75
C ASN A 402 11.60 60.16 -55.08
N PRO A 403 12.13 61.28 -54.52
CA PRO A 403 11.60 62.62 -54.76
C PRO A 403 11.81 63.02 -56.23
N LEU A 404 10.97 63.93 -56.69
CA LEU A 404 11.20 64.59 -58.00
C LEU A 404 12.55 65.28 -58.02
N PRO A 405 13.28 65.15 -59.13
CA PRO A 405 14.52 65.93 -59.29
C PRO A 405 14.26 67.43 -59.10
N LEU A 406 15.01 68.07 -58.23
CA LEU A 406 15.00 69.52 -58.18
C LEU A 406 15.58 70.04 -59.46
N THR A 407 14.76 70.52 -60.40
CA THR A 407 15.21 71.26 -61.58
C THR A 407 15.61 72.64 -61.17
N SER A 408 16.90 72.94 -61.08
CA SER A 408 17.35 74.33 -60.98
C SER A 408 17.03 75.05 -62.28
N ALA A 409 16.53 76.27 -62.17
CA ALA A 409 16.33 77.13 -63.34
C ALA A 409 17.64 77.22 -64.13
N ILE A 410 17.61 76.75 -65.38
CA ILE A 410 18.76 76.98 -66.29
C ILE A 410 18.67 78.43 -66.73
N TYR A 411 19.52 79.28 -66.17
CA TYR A 411 19.72 80.68 -66.67
C TYR A 411 20.65 80.62 -67.89
N HIS A 412 20.10 80.83 -69.06
CA HIS A 412 20.89 81.10 -70.25
C HIS A 412 21.40 82.52 -70.16
N TYR A 413 22.72 82.70 -70.12
CA TYR A 413 23.40 84.00 -70.30
C TYR A 413 23.65 84.27 -71.80
#